data_2599fd7a4daa3e9837d550214313c457
#
_entry.id   2599fd7a4daa3e9837d550214313c457
#
_cell.length_a   1.000
_cell.length_b   1.000
_cell.length_c   1.000
_cell.angle_alpha   90.00
_cell.angle_beta   90.00
_cell.angle_gamma   90.00
#
_symmetry.space_group_name_H-M   'P 1'
#
loop_
_entity.id
_entity.type
_entity.pdbx_description
1 polymer ?
#
loop_
_entity_poly.entity_id
_entity_poly.type
_entity_poly.pdbx_seq_one_letter_code
_entity_poly.pdbx_strand_id
1 'polypeptide(L)'
;MSTHAATREMDVFAMVPATPGRFGPQLTRNLDGYDDVVGTPGGFARAPDGARNERGTCGILPGGAGRIVARGVDMAGLAAYIGTSPGRMLIDRTGITGRFDVDLTYTPSVFASDALARQPREIPPGVDPAGPPFITALREQLGLKLEPIRPAVGVVVIDHAEPMNVDGW
;
A
#
# COMPACT_ATOMS: atom_id res chain seq x y z
N MET A 1 -32.50 5.35 5.39
CA MET A 1 -31.28 4.62 5.75
C MET A 1 -30.92 4.96 7.19
N SER A 2 -30.82 3.97 8.07
CA SER A 2 -30.35 4.15 9.45
C SER A 2 -29.03 3.42 9.65
N THR A 3 -28.12 4.04 10.41
CA THR A 3 -26.78 3.49 10.68
C THR A 3 -26.39 3.76 12.12
N HIS A 4 -25.60 2.88 12.72
CA HIS A 4 -24.98 3.13 14.02
C HIS A 4 -23.50 2.76 13.99
N ALA A 5 -22.70 3.37 14.87
CA ALA A 5 -21.31 3.03 15.07
C ALA A 5 -21.20 1.82 16.00
N ALA A 6 -20.40 0.84 15.62
CA ALA A 6 -20.08 -0.32 16.44
C ALA A 6 -18.58 -0.59 16.40
N THR A 7 -18.07 -1.35 17.37
CA THR A 7 -16.66 -1.79 17.39
C THR A 7 -16.64 -3.28 17.13
N ARG A 8 -15.82 -3.72 16.18
CA ARG A 8 -15.62 -5.14 15.86
C ARG A 8 -14.15 -5.47 15.79
N GLU A 9 -13.78 -6.65 16.26
CA GLU A 9 -12.46 -7.20 15.99
C GLU A 9 -12.38 -7.62 14.53
N MET A 10 -11.34 -7.18 13.83
CA MET A 10 -11.12 -7.51 12.43
C MET A 10 -9.72 -8.07 12.23
N ASP A 11 -9.61 -9.09 11.38
CA ASP A 11 -8.30 -9.58 10.96
C ASP A 11 -7.68 -8.56 9.99
N VAL A 12 -6.64 -7.90 10.45
CA VAL A 12 -5.86 -6.93 9.67
C VAL A 12 -4.37 -7.26 9.76
N PHE A 13 -3.59 -6.69 8.85
CA PHE A 13 -2.13 -6.75 8.97
C PHE A 13 -1.59 -5.43 9.54
N ALA A 14 -0.59 -5.54 10.42
CA ALA A 14 0.25 -4.42 10.81
C ALA A 14 1.54 -4.44 9.98
N MET A 15 1.88 -3.31 9.38
CA MET A 15 3.19 -3.11 8.79
C MET A 15 4.15 -2.65 9.87
N VAL A 16 5.21 -3.40 10.11
CA VAL A 16 6.21 -3.13 11.15
C VAL A 16 7.63 -3.27 10.58
N PRO A 17 8.66 -2.66 11.19
CA PRO A 17 10.03 -2.88 10.79
C PRO A 17 10.43 -4.35 10.97
N ALA A 18 11.11 -4.95 9.99
CA ALA A 18 11.65 -6.30 10.12
C ALA A 18 12.76 -6.35 11.18
N THR A 19 13.55 -5.29 11.25
CA THR A 19 14.58 -5.07 12.27
C THR A 19 14.46 -3.62 12.77
N PRO A 20 14.34 -3.36 14.06
CA PRO A 20 14.22 -2.00 14.59
C PRO A 20 15.37 -1.11 14.11
N GLY A 21 15.05 0.07 13.60
CA GLY A 21 16.00 1.09 13.17
C GLY A 21 16.76 0.77 11.87
N ARG A 22 16.45 -0.31 11.17
CA ARG A 22 17.08 -0.65 9.88
C ARG A 22 16.04 -0.63 8.76
N PHE A 23 16.36 0.12 7.72
CA PHE A 23 15.60 0.13 6.47
C PHE A 23 16.29 -0.77 5.45
N GLY A 24 15.52 -1.29 4.52
CA GLY A 24 16.07 -1.99 3.36
C GLY A 24 16.65 -1.01 2.33
N PRO A 25 17.43 -1.52 1.36
CA PRO A 25 18.15 -0.69 0.40
C PRO A 25 17.23 0.09 -0.55
N GLN A 26 15.98 -0.32 -0.70
CA GLN A 26 14.99 0.31 -1.59
C GLN A 26 13.97 1.19 -0.83
N LEU A 27 14.20 1.46 0.45
CA LEU A 27 13.47 2.42 1.25
C LEU A 27 14.41 3.55 1.66
N THR A 28 14.37 4.65 0.95
CA THR A 28 15.25 5.81 1.17
C THR A 28 14.47 6.97 1.75
N ARG A 29 15.05 7.65 2.74
CA ARG A 29 14.43 8.86 3.28
C ARG A 29 14.46 9.96 2.22
N ASN A 30 13.30 10.54 1.93
CA ASN A 30 13.20 11.69 1.05
C ASN A 30 13.47 12.96 1.86
N LEU A 31 14.52 13.70 1.49
CA LEU A 31 14.95 14.93 2.14
C LEU A 31 14.59 16.18 1.32
N ASP A 32 13.87 16.03 0.23
CA ASP A 32 13.63 17.08 -0.76
C ASP A 32 12.53 18.10 -0.37
N GLY A 33 12.29 18.34 0.92
CA GLY A 33 11.46 19.46 1.39
C GLY A 33 9.95 19.29 1.21
N TYR A 34 9.46 18.07 1.10
CA TYR A 34 8.01 17.78 1.05
C TYR A 34 7.32 17.78 2.42
N ASP A 35 8.02 18.21 3.46
CA ASP A 35 7.49 18.25 4.82
C ASP A 35 6.30 19.21 5.00
N ASP A 36 6.15 20.19 4.11
CA ASP A 36 5.11 21.21 4.18
C ASP A 36 3.80 20.84 3.46
N VAL A 37 3.78 19.72 2.73
CA VAL A 37 2.53 19.25 2.14
C VAL A 37 1.79 18.40 3.19
N VAL A 38 1.03 19.07 4.04
CA VAL A 38 0.11 18.43 4.99
C VAL A 38 -0.95 17.67 4.21
N GLY A 39 -0.61 16.45 3.81
CA GLY A 39 -1.56 15.48 3.29
C GLY A 39 -2.28 14.83 4.47
N THR A 40 -3.58 14.64 4.36
CA THR A 40 -4.38 13.78 5.23
C THR A 40 -3.66 12.45 5.40
N PRO A 41 -3.54 11.89 6.63
CA PRO A 41 -2.95 10.59 6.85
C PRO A 41 -3.58 9.55 5.89
N GLY A 42 -2.75 8.88 5.08
CA GLY A 42 -3.22 7.98 4.02
C GLY A 42 -3.63 8.66 2.71
N GLY A 43 -3.53 9.99 2.60
CA GLY A 43 -3.78 10.72 1.37
C GLY A 43 -2.55 10.78 0.46
N PHE A 44 -2.77 10.64 -0.84
CA PHE A 44 -1.74 10.96 -1.84
C PHE A 44 -1.47 12.46 -1.75
N ALA A 45 -0.26 12.84 -1.34
CA ALA A 45 0.15 14.24 -1.36
C ALA A 45 0.18 14.69 -2.84
N ARG A 46 -0.83 15.45 -3.25
CA ARG A 46 -0.79 16.16 -4.50
C ARG A 46 0.18 17.31 -4.32
N ALA A 47 1.23 17.37 -5.12
CA ALA A 47 2.08 18.53 -5.16
C ALA A 47 1.21 19.79 -5.40
N PRO A 48 1.46 20.91 -4.71
CA PRO A 48 0.79 22.16 -5.00
C PRO A 48 0.97 22.48 -6.48
N ASP A 49 -0.08 23.02 -7.12
CA ASP A 49 -0.13 23.33 -8.53
C ASP A 49 1.14 24.08 -8.98
N GLY A 50 1.93 23.43 -9.83
CA GLY A 50 3.15 23.99 -10.40
C GLY A 50 4.48 23.50 -9.82
N ALA A 51 4.52 22.81 -8.71
CA ALA A 51 5.74 22.22 -8.17
C ALA A 51 6.08 20.88 -8.86
N ARG A 52 6.33 20.92 -10.16
CA ARG A 52 7.18 19.93 -10.82
C ARG A 52 8.61 20.30 -10.50
N ASN A 53 9.15 19.77 -9.40
CA ASN A 53 10.60 19.83 -9.25
C ASN A 53 11.24 18.93 -10.32
N GLU A 54 12.50 19.16 -10.62
CA GLU A 54 13.26 18.43 -11.66
C GLU A 54 13.32 16.91 -11.38
N ARG A 55 12.82 16.41 -10.25
CA ARG A 55 12.83 15.01 -9.80
C ARG A 55 11.49 14.29 -9.84
N GLY A 56 10.41 14.94 -10.30
CA GLY A 56 9.16 14.25 -10.61
C GLY A 56 8.03 14.41 -9.58
N THR A 57 6.96 13.68 -9.78
CA THR A 57 5.69 13.75 -9.05
C THR A 57 5.79 12.97 -7.73
N CYS A 58 5.33 13.58 -6.62
CA CYS A 58 5.13 12.86 -5.35
C CYS A 58 3.95 11.89 -5.45
N GLY A 59 4.01 10.84 -4.65
CA GLY A 59 2.97 9.83 -4.56
C GLY A 59 3.39 8.48 -5.15
N ILE A 60 2.41 7.63 -5.39
CA ILE A 60 2.65 6.32 -5.97
C ILE A 60 2.55 6.44 -7.48
N LEU A 61 3.60 5.99 -8.15
CA LEU A 61 3.75 6.08 -9.59
C LEU A 61 3.36 4.76 -10.26
N PRO A 62 2.90 4.78 -11.51
CA PRO A 62 2.67 3.55 -12.26
C PRO A 62 3.96 2.76 -12.41
N GLY A 63 4.08 1.64 -11.69
CA GLY A 63 5.26 0.74 -11.74
C GLY A 63 5.08 -0.48 -12.64
N GLY A 64 3.87 -0.67 -13.15
CA GLY A 64 3.51 -1.90 -13.86
C GLY A 64 3.28 -3.09 -12.92
N ALA A 65 3.04 -4.26 -13.51
CA ALA A 65 2.87 -5.49 -12.72
C ALA A 65 4.18 -5.85 -12.01
N GLY A 66 4.09 -6.18 -10.73
CA GLY A 66 5.26 -6.62 -9.95
C GLY A 66 6.22 -5.52 -9.51
N ARG A 67 5.87 -4.24 -9.66
CA ARG A 67 6.69 -3.13 -9.18
C ARG A 67 5.85 -2.04 -8.53
N ILE A 68 6.29 -1.58 -7.37
CA ILE A 68 5.73 -0.42 -6.67
C ILE A 68 6.82 0.66 -6.58
N VAL A 69 6.55 1.78 -7.22
CA VAL A 69 7.40 2.98 -7.16
C VAL A 69 6.65 4.06 -6.43
N ALA A 70 7.24 4.63 -5.40
CA ALA A 70 6.66 5.75 -4.69
C ALA A 70 7.73 6.82 -4.40
N ARG A 71 7.32 8.08 -4.37
CA ARG A 71 8.18 9.22 -4.08
C ARG A 71 7.53 10.11 -3.04
N GLY A 72 8.28 10.44 -1.99
CA GLY A 72 7.81 11.34 -0.95
C GLY A 72 6.57 10.85 -0.21
N VAL A 73 6.38 9.54 -0.04
CA VAL A 73 5.23 8.95 0.69
C VAL A 73 5.57 8.75 2.17
N ASP A 74 4.58 8.87 3.03
CA ASP A 74 4.68 8.42 4.42
C ASP A 74 4.36 6.93 4.56
N MET A 75 4.67 6.36 5.71
CA MET A 75 4.43 4.92 5.96
C MET A 75 2.94 4.58 5.99
N ALA A 76 2.08 5.48 6.43
CA ALA A 76 0.63 5.27 6.43
C ALA A 76 0.07 5.22 5.00
N GLY A 77 0.51 6.13 4.12
CA GLY A 77 0.15 6.12 2.70
C GLY A 77 0.65 4.88 1.97
N LEU A 78 1.88 4.45 2.26
CA LEU A 78 2.43 3.21 1.73
C LEU A 78 1.62 2.00 2.20
N ALA A 79 1.28 1.93 3.49
CA ALA A 79 0.46 0.86 4.05
C ALA A 79 -0.94 0.82 3.42
N ALA A 80 -1.59 1.97 3.27
CA ALA A 80 -2.90 2.07 2.64
C ALA A 80 -2.87 1.54 1.19
N TYR A 81 -1.85 1.91 0.42
CA TYR A 81 -1.69 1.42 -0.96
C TYR A 81 -1.44 -0.08 -1.04
N ILE A 82 -0.51 -0.60 -0.25
CA ILE A 82 -0.20 -2.03 -0.20
C ILE A 82 -1.43 -2.82 0.26
N GLY A 83 -2.19 -2.30 1.22
CA GLY A 83 -3.39 -2.95 1.77
C GLY A 83 -4.50 -3.19 0.75
N THR A 84 -4.54 -2.44 -0.35
CA THR A 84 -5.52 -2.66 -1.42
C THR A 84 -5.26 -3.95 -2.21
N SER A 85 -4.01 -4.37 -2.31
CA SER A 85 -3.61 -5.51 -3.15
C SER A 85 -3.93 -6.88 -2.53
N PRO A 86 -3.68 -7.16 -1.25
CA PRO A 86 -4.02 -8.44 -0.62
C PRO A 86 -5.49 -8.56 -0.19
N GLY A 87 -6.33 -7.53 -0.42
CA GLY A 87 -7.74 -7.55 0.00
C GLY A 87 -7.95 -7.57 1.51
N ARG A 88 -6.93 -7.21 2.29
CA ARG A 88 -6.98 -7.09 3.74
C ARG A 88 -6.49 -5.72 4.16
N MET A 89 -7.15 -5.14 5.15
CA MET A 89 -6.73 -3.85 5.71
C MET A 89 -5.31 -3.97 6.24
N LEU A 90 -4.47 -3.02 5.87
CA LEU A 90 -3.11 -2.89 6.37
C LEU A 90 -2.98 -1.57 7.11
N ILE A 91 -2.45 -1.63 8.33
CA ILE A 91 -2.22 -0.44 9.15
C ILE A 91 -0.74 -0.23 9.41
N ASP A 92 -0.33 1.03 9.44
CA ASP A 92 1.04 1.39 9.80
C ASP A 92 1.25 1.24 11.32
N ARG A 93 2.21 0.43 11.69
CA ARG A 93 2.74 0.25 13.04
C ARG A 93 4.26 0.32 13.04
N THR A 94 4.84 0.98 12.04
CA THR A 94 6.30 1.08 11.92
C THR A 94 6.89 2.02 12.96
N GLY A 95 6.15 3.02 13.42
CA GLY A 95 6.67 4.12 14.24
C GLY A 95 7.66 5.01 13.50
N ILE A 96 7.73 4.89 12.18
CA ILE A 96 8.66 5.64 11.33
C ILE A 96 7.96 6.91 10.84
N THR A 97 8.57 8.05 11.08
CA THR A 97 8.07 9.35 10.64
C THR A 97 8.91 9.92 9.49
N GLY A 98 8.29 10.80 8.69
CA GLY A 98 8.92 11.46 7.54
C GLY A 98 8.45 10.90 6.20
N ARG A 99 9.09 11.35 5.13
CA ARG A 99 8.79 11.00 3.75
C ARG A 99 9.85 10.05 3.19
N PHE A 100 9.42 9.14 2.33
CA PHE A 100 10.28 8.10 1.79
C PHE A 100 10.06 7.89 0.31
N ASP A 101 11.13 7.52 -0.37
CA ASP A 101 11.11 6.98 -1.71
C ASP A 101 11.20 5.46 -1.62
N VAL A 102 10.39 4.80 -2.44
CA VAL A 102 10.25 3.34 -2.49
C VAL A 102 10.40 2.86 -3.92
N ASP A 103 11.16 1.79 -4.10
CA ASP A 103 11.26 1.05 -5.35
C ASP A 103 11.23 -0.46 -5.05
N LEU A 104 10.05 -1.03 -4.98
CA LEU A 104 9.84 -2.44 -4.64
C LEU A 104 9.55 -3.25 -5.88
N THR A 105 10.34 -4.29 -6.13
CA THR A 105 10.12 -5.25 -7.22
C THR A 105 9.81 -6.64 -6.65
N TYR A 106 8.74 -7.26 -7.14
CA TYR A 106 8.30 -8.56 -6.67
C TYR A 106 7.60 -9.35 -7.78
N THR A 107 7.47 -10.66 -7.60
CA THR A 107 6.66 -11.49 -8.49
C THR A 107 5.24 -11.60 -7.96
N PRO A 108 4.23 -11.08 -8.66
CA PRO A 108 2.83 -11.34 -8.32
C PRO A 108 2.55 -12.85 -8.36
N SER A 109 1.79 -13.36 -7.40
CA SER A 109 1.55 -14.81 -7.25
C SER A 109 0.98 -15.49 -8.50
N VAL A 110 0.24 -14.75 -9.33
CA VAL A 110 -0.33 -15.23 -10.59
C VAL A 110 0.72 -15.45 -11.69
N PHE A 111 1.91 -14.84 -11.56
CA PHE A 111 3.03 -14.97 -12.50
C PHE A 111 4.22 -15.74 -11.90
N ALA A 112 4.08 -16.26 -10.69
CA ALA A 112 5.10 -17.14 -10.12
C ALA A 112 5.25 -18.42 -10.95
N SER A 113 6.46 -18.96 -11.03
CA SER A 113 6.79 -20.08 -11.92
C SER A 113 5.89 -21.30 -11.71
N ASP A 114 5.52 -21.60 -10.46
CA ASP A 114 4.61 -22.69 -10.11
C ASP A 114 3.16 -22.41 -10.54
N ALA A 115 2.72 -21.17 -10.53
CA ALA A 115 1.41 -20.75 -11.02
C ALA A 115 1.34 -20.83 -12.55
N LEU A 116 2.39 -20.41 -13.25
CA LEU A 116 2.50 -20.49 -14.71
C LEU A 116 2.56 -21.93 -15.20
N ALA A 117 3.16 -22.84 -14.44
CA ALA A 117 3.16 -24.27 -14.75
C ALA A 117 1.75 -24.89 -14.72
N ARG A 118 0.85 -24.36 -13.87
CA ARG A 118 -0.55 -24.83 -13.78
C ARG A 118 -1.47 -24.14 -14.79
N GLN A 119 -1.26 -22.85 -14.99
CA GLN A 119 -2.04 -22.02 -15.92
C GLN A 119 -1.11 -21.09 -16.69
N PRO A 120 -0.63 -21.50 -17.87
CA PRO A 120 0.23 -20.65 -18.69
C PRO A 120 -0.45 -19.32 -19.02
N ARG A 121 0.27 -18.22 -18.82
CA ARG A 121 -0.17 -16.85 -19.08
C ARG A 121 0.95 -16.07 -19.74
N GLU A 122 0.59 -15.06 -20.49
CA GLU A 122 1.55 -14.07 -20.96
C GLU A 122 2.09 -13.26 -19.75
N ILE A 123 3.42 -13.19 -19.66
CA ILE A 123 4.11 -12.49 -18.58
C ILE A 123 4.29 -11.03 -19.01
N PRO A 124 3.77 -10.05 -18.26
CA PRO A 124 3.97 -8.65 -18.58
C PRO A 124 5.46 -8.28 -18.60
N PRO A 125 5.87 -7.31 -19.44
CA PRO A 125 7.24 -6.83 -19.45
C PRO A 125 7.68 -6.36 -18.05
N GLY A 126 8.89 -6.75 -17.63
CA GLY A 126 9.47 -6.38 -16.34
C GLY A 126 9.10 -7.28 -15.17
N VAL A 127 8.25 -8.30 -15.35
CA VAL A 127 7.98 -9.31 -14.33
C VAL A 127 8.93 -10.48 -14.50
N ASP A 128 9.70 -10.79 -13.44
CA ASP A 128 10.52 -12.01 -13.36
C ASP A 128 9.72 -13.11 -12.65
N PRO A 129 9.34 -14.21 -13.33
CA PRO A 129 8.60 -15.32 -12.70
C PRO A 129 9.37 -16.05 -11.60
N ALA A 130 10.70 -15.95 -11.60
CA ALA A 130 11.58 -16.52 -10.60
C ALA A 130 11.95 -15.52 -9.49
N GLY A 131 11.45 -14.29 -9.57
CA GLY A 131 11.71 -13.24 -8.59
C GLY A 131 11.08 -13.52 -7.22
N PRO A 132 11.40 -12.70 -6.23
CA PRO A 132 10.89 -12.89 -4.87
C PRO A 132 9.37 -12.62 -4.80
N PRO A 133 8.62 -13.43 -4.04
CA PRO A 133 7.23 -13.12 -3.73
C PRO A 133 7.12 -11.84 -2.91
N PHE A 134 5.96 -11.18 -2.95
CA PHE A 134 5.72 -9.86 -2.35
C PHE A 134 6.22 -9.72 -0.90
N ILE A 135 5.89 -10.69 -0.03
CA ILE A 135 6.27 -10.63 1.40
C ILE A 135 7.79 -10.69 1.59
N THR A 136 8.48 -11.52 0.78
CA THR A 136 9.93 -11.61 0.80
C THR A 136 10.57 -10.32 0.30
N ALA A 137 10.08 -9.79 -0.82
CA ALA A 137 10.55 -8.54 -1.39
C ALA A 137 10.37 -7.36 -0.40
N LEU A 138 9.21 -7.28 0.26
CA LEU A 138 8.93 -6.25 1.28
C LEU A 138 9.96 -6.28 2.41
N ARG A 139 10.29 -7.48 2.87
CA ARG A 139 11.26 -7.67 3.96
C ARG A 139 12.70 -7.37 3.53
N GLU A 140 13.12 -7.88 2.38
CA GLU A 140 14.51 -7.78 1.92
C GLU A 140 14.83 -6.39 1.35
N GLN A 141 13.91 -5.81 0.59
CA GLN A 141 14.14 -4.56 -0.13
C GLN A 141 13.76 -3.34 0.70
N LEU A 142 12.68 -3.38 1.49
CA LEU A 142 12.24 -2.26 2.31
C LEU A 142 12.58 -2.41 3.79
N GLY A 143 12.91 -3.62 4.27
CA GLY A 143 13.14 -3.89 5.68
C GLY A 143 11.85 -3.87 6.51
N LEU A 144 10.70 -4.12 5.87
CA LEU A 144 9.37 -4.13 6.48
C LEU A 144 8.80 -5.55 6.49
N LYS A 145 7.95 -5.85 7.46
CA LYS A 145 7.20 -7.12 7.53
C LYS A 145 5.75 -6.86 7.86
N LEU A 146 4.89 -7.82 7.52
CA LEU A 146 3.48 -7.79 7.83
C LEU A 146 3.19 -8.78 8.96
N GLU A 147 2.58 -8.31 10.04
CA GLU A 147 2.14 -9.13 11.17
C GLU A 147 0.61 -9.16 11.23
N PRO A 148 -0.01 -10.35 11.33
CA PRO A 148 -1.46 -10.42 11.53
C PRO A 148 -1.81 -9.94 12.93
N ILE A 149 -2.79 -9.05 13.02
CA ILE A 149 -3.31 -8.54 14.30
C ILE A 149 -4.83 -8.48 14.26
N ARG A 150 -5.46 -8.42 15.43
CA ARG A 150 -6.92 -8.29 15.60
C ARG A 150 -7.27 -7.06 16.44
N PRO A 151 -7.12 -5.85 15.89
CA PRO A 151 -7.53 -4.66 16.62
C PRO A 151 -9.05 -4.55 16.65
N ALA A 152 -9.55 -3.89 17.68
CA ALA A 152 -10.91 -3.39 17.71
C ALA A 152 -11.02 -2.20 16.76
N VAL A 153 -11.79 -2.35 15.70
CA VAL A 153 -11.98 -1.34 14.64
C VAL A 153 -13.40 -0.78 14.73
N GLY A 154 -13.52 0.54 14.70
CA GLY A 154 -14.82 1.21 14.57
C GLY A 154 -15.40 0.91 13.19
N VAL A 155 -16.61 0.38 13.16
CA VAL A 155 -17.36 0.09 11.93
C VAL A 155 -18.70 0.82 11.96
N VAL A 156 -19.19 1.20 10.78
CA VAL A 156 -20.54 1.69 10.61
C VAL A 156 -21.42 0.52 10.18
N VAL A 157 -22.40 0.20 10.99
CA VAL A 157 -23.40 -0.83 10.69
C VAL A 157 -24.58 -0.16 10.01
N ILE A 158 -25.00 -0.70 8.88
CA ILE A 158 -26.21 -0.28 8.17
C ILE A 158 -27.35 -1.15 8.70
N ASP A 159 -28.27 -0.55 9.48
CA ASP A 159 -29.42 -1.25 10.06
C ASP A 159 -30.53 -1.43 9.03
N HIS A 160 -30.72 -0.41 8.19
CA HIS A 160 -31.77 -0.42 7.18
C HIS A 160 -31.35 0.41 5.96
N ALA A 161 -31.48 -0.19 4.78
CA ALA A 161 -31.32 0.47 3.49
C ALA A 161 -32.55 0.22 2.64
N GLU A 162 -33.22 1.28 2.21
CA GLU A 162 -34.35 1.18 1.27
C GLU A 162 -33.78 1.10 -0.16
N PRO A 163 -34.30 0.18 -0.99
CA PRO A 163 -33.94 0.16 -2.40
C PRO A 163 -34.42 1.47 -3.07
N MET A 164 -33.56 2.07 -3.90
CA MET A 164 -34.01 3.14 -4.76
C MET A 164 -35.01 2.58 -5.77
N ASN A 165 -36.28 3.05 -5.70
CA ASN A 165 -37.22 2.82 -6.78
C ASN A 165 -36.71 3.56 -8.03
N VAL A 166 -36.26 2.82 -8.99
CA VAL A 166 -35.92 3.32 -10.35
C VAL A 166 -37.16 3.33 -11.26
N ASP A 167 -38.36 3.36 -10.71
CA ASP A 167 -39.59 3.50 -11.48
C ASP A 167 -39.83 4.98 -11.77
N GLY A 168 -39.25 5.49 -12.85
CA GLY A 168 -39.45 6.88 -13.22
C GLY A 168 -38.65 7.31 -14.47
N TRP A 169 -38.86 6.61 -15.60
CA TRP A 169 -38.65 7.15 -16.95
C TRP A 169 -39.77 6.70 -17.86
#